data_a8d2e0c78c71d58421fa0180dd639c7b
#
_entry.id   a8d2e0c78c71d58421fa0180dd639c7b
#
_cell.length_a   1.000
_cell.length_b   1.000
_cell.length_c   1.000
_cell.angle_alpha   90.00
_cell.angle_beta   90.00
_cell.angle_gamma   90.00
#
_symmetry.space_group_name_H-M   'P 1'
#
loop_
_entity.id
_entity.type
_entity.pdbx_description
1 polymer ?
#
loop_
_entity_poly.entity_id
_entity_poly.type
_entity_poly.pdbx_seq_one_letter_code
_entity_poly.pdbx_strand_id
1 'polypeptide(L)'
;MLGTVLLVQILNFAILLMMPPPTPAIFTANRVAAVARAGRDPTGLLKSEISNGPPRQTDNPRDRRVAASIAGDLGLPRTKVTVETERSAMPMFAGAFRPPMAMGMGPRHHPPSFDTALFGPFVVSIETPDGRWRVIQPSHNMIGPWRMRIILWFLVAMAVAAPIAWALARRVAKPIKLFAAAAERLGRDPRTDPLPVAGPPEIAEAASAFNLMQERLNRYVEDRTTLIAAVAHDLRTPLMRLSLRLEKAPDDIRASSEGDIQEMNQRIGSAMAFVRDMTRHVRRQKLDLRSLAESVTDDFADRGDAVVLHPGDALALEGDAPSLKALLANLVGNAVKYAGHADVRLRREGGVAIVEVSDSGPGMAQADLERAFEPFFRAEQSRNRDTGGSGLGLASVRAVARGHGGDATIANRPDGGLIAQVTLPV
;
A
#
# COMPACT_ATOMS: atom_id res chain seq x y z
N MET A 1 3.18 -0.81 14.07
CA MET A 1 3.73 0.53 14.32
C MET A 1 2.70 1.57 14.71
N LEU A 2 1.64 1.81 13.93
CA LEU A 2 0.56 2.72 14.39
C LEU A 2 0.00 2.29 15.74
N GLY A 3 -0.15 0.97 15.95
CA GLY A 3 -0.60 0.39 17.22
C GLY A 3 0.37 0.62 18.40
N THR A 4 1.67 0.64 18.20
CA THR A 4 2.65 0.92 19.27
C THR A 4 2.66 2.38 19.66
N VAL A 5 2.54 3.31 18.70
CA VAL A 5 2.40 4.74 18.98
C VAL A 5 1.09 5.01 19.70
N LEU A 6 0.00 4.40 19.26
CA LEU A 6 -1.31 4.49 19.92
C LEU A 6 -1.26 3.92 21.34
N LEU A 7 -0.61 2.76 21.54
CA LEU A 7 -0.44 2.14 22.85
C LEU A 7 0.37 3.05 23.81
N VAL A 8 1.45 3.64 23.34
CA VAL A 8 2.26 4.59 24.13
C VAL A 8 1.44 5.83 24.47
N GLN A 9 0.62 6.34 23.57
CA GLN A 9 -0.26 7.48 23.83
C GLN A 9 -1.38 7.13 24.80
N ILE A 10 -1.97 5.95 24.69
CA ILE A 10 -2.97 5.44 25.65
C ILE A 10 -2.34 5.28 27.03
N LEU A 11 -1.13 4.73 27.12
CA LEU A 11 -0.40 4.57 28.38
C LEU A 11 -0.05 5.93 29.00
N ASN A 12 0.43 6.89 28.23
CA ASN A 12 0.66 8.26 28.67
C ASN A 12 -0.63 8.93 29.15
N PHE A 13 -1.73 8.73 28.46
CA PHE A 13 -3.03 9.25 28.86
C PHE A 13 -3.53 8.58 30.15
N ALA A 14 -3.35 7.27 30.29
CA ALA A 14 -3.68 6.53 31.52
C ALA A 14 -2.86 7.01 32.72
N ILE A 15 -1.55 7.23 32.55
CA ILE A 15 -0.67 7.78 33.60
C ILE A 15 -1.16 9.18 34.00
N LEU A 16 -1.59 9.98 33.04
CA LEU A 16 -2.07 11.32 33.26
C LEU A 16 -3.41 11.34 34.02
N LEU A 17 -4.29 10.37 33.72
CA LEU A 17 -5.55 10.15 34.47
C LEU A 17 -5.30 9.68 35.90
N MET A 18 -4.22 8.96 36.15
CA MET A 18 -3.82 8.50 37.49
C MET A 18 -3.11 9.59 38.30
N MET A 19 -2.68 10.69 37.69
CA MET A 19 -2.13 11.82 38.45
C MET A 19 -3.23 12.46 39.28
N PRO A 20 -3.03 12.61 40.60
CA PRO A 20 -4.01 13.24 41.46
C PRO A 20 -4.29 14.66 40.94
N PRO A 21 -5.56 15.07 40.91
CA PRO A 21 -5.87 16.44 40.53
C PRO A 21 -5.17 17.39 41.49
N PRO A 22 -4.81 18.61 41.03
CA PRO A 22 -4.20 19.60 41.92
C PRO A 22 -5.12 19.81 43.13
N THR A 23 -4.51 19.91 44.32
CA THR A 23 -5.25 20.15 45.56
C THR A 23 -6.25 21.27 45.34
N PRO A 24 -7.53 21.05 45.70
CA PRO A 24 -8.54 22.06 45.49
C PRO A 24 -8.16 23.34 46.26
N ALA A 25 -8.36 24.49 45.62
CA ALA A 25 -8.06 25.76 46.25
C ALA A 25 -8.92 25.86 47.56
N ILE A 26 -8.24 26.07 48.68
CA ILE A 26 -8.86 26.26 49.98
C ILE A 26 -9.06 27.77 50.18
N PHE A 27 -10.29 28.17 50.38
CA PHE A 27 -10.64 29.55 50.64
C PHE A 27 -10.97 29.72 52.09
N THR A 28 -10.32 30.68 52.75
CA THR A 28 -10.64 31.02 54.13
C THR A 28 -11.77 32.05 54.22
N ALA A 29 -12.55 32.04 55.29
CA ALA A 29 -13.62 33.06 55.52
C ALA A 29 -13.08 34.47 55.38
N ASN A 30 -11.90 34.79 55.94
CA ASN A 30 -11.22 36.07 55.85
C ASN A 30 -10.95 36.51 54.41
N ARG A 31 -10.57 35.55 53.53
CA ARG A 31 -10.32 35.89 52.12
C ARG A 31 -11.62 36.21 51.39
N VAL A 32 -12.67 35.48 51.64
CA VAL A 32 -13.99 35.75 51.07
C VAL A 32 -14.48 37.11 51.55
N ALA A 33 -14.32 37.41 52.83
CA ALA A 33 -14.66 38.76 53.39
C ALA A 33 -13.82 39.90 52.77
N ALA A 34 -12.55 39.66 52.51
CA ALA A 34 -11.69 40.65 51.83
C ALA A 34 -12.16 40.92 50.37
N VAL A 35 -12.54 39.88 49.63
CA VAL A 35 -13.13 40.01 48.28
C VAL A 35 -14.46 40.71 48.33
N ALA A 36 -15.28 40.42 49.32
CA ALA A 36 -16.54 41.14 49.54
C ALA A 36 -16.37 42.65 49.74
N ARG A 37 -15.36 43.09 50.52
CA ARG A 37 -15.02 44.51 50.72
C ARG A 37 -14.44 45.17 49.46
N ALA A 38 -13.51 44.49 48.79
CA ALA A 38 -12.82 45.00 47.63
C ALA A 38 -13.67 44.98 46.34
N GLY A 39 -14.72 44.20 46.29
CA GLY A 39 -15.59 43.99 45.14
C GLY A 39 -14.99 43.09 44.03
N ARG A 40 -13.71 42.77 44.10
CA ARG A 40 -13.01 41.87 43.17
C ARG A 40 -11.89 41.09 43.86
N ASP A 41 -11.60 39.90 43.37
CA ASP A 41 -10.46 39.13 43.82
C ASP A 41 -9.21 39.45 42.94
N PRO A 42 -8.11 39.96 43.52
CA PRO A 42 -6.89 40.26 42.78
C PRO A 42 -6.22 39.01 42.18
N THR A 43 -6.50 37.84 42.73
CA THR A 43 -5.97 36.55 42.25
C THR A 43 -6.82 35.90 41.14
N GLY A 44 -8.01 36.44 40.86
CA GLY A 44 -8.92 35.91 39.86
C GLY A 44 -9.53 34.51 40.19
N LEU A 45 -9.30 34.01 41.41
CA LEU A 45 -9.82 32.71 41.84
C LEU A 45 -11.27 32.76 42.34
N LEU A 46 -11.76 33.95 42.74
CA LEU A 46 -13.10 34.20 43.12
C LEU A 46 -13.76 35.22 42.20
N LYS A 47 -14.96 34.96 41.74
CA LYS A 47 -15.80 35.86 40.96
C LYS A 47 -16.81 36.52 41.89
N SER A 48 -16.93 37.85 41.82
CA SER A 48 -17.90 38.63 42.56
C SER A 48 -18.89 39.26 41.61
N GLU A 49 -20.18 38.94 41.76
CA GLU A 49 -21.29 39.45 40.95
C GLU A 49 -22.35 40.05 41.84
N ILE A 50 -23.14 41.00 41.33
CA ILE A 50 -24.30 41.56 42.03
C ILE A 50 -25.56 40.91 41.48
N SER A 51 -26.38 40.34 42.34
CA SER A 51 -27.66 39.71 42.02
C SER A 51 -28.81 40.45 42.70
N ASN A 52 -29.94 40.55 42.04
CA ASN A 52 -31.14 41.19 42.57
C ASN A 52 -32.09 40.23 43.32
N GLY A 53 -31.78 38.93 43.32
CA GLY A 53 -32.61 37.92 43.96
C GLY A 53 -32.05 37.44 45.31
N PRO A 54 -32.90 37.07 46.27
CA PRO A 54 -32.46 36.55 47.54
C PRO A 54 -31.75 35.18 47.34
N PRO A 55 -30.71 34.89 48.14
CA PRO A 55 -30.02 33.60 48.07
C PRO A 55 -30.90 32.47 48.58
N ARG A 56 -30.61 31.25 48.12
CA ARG A 56 -31.21 30.04 48.69
C ARG A 56 -30.70 29.85 50.12
N GLN A 57 -31.62 29.65 51.07
CA GLN A 57 -31.26 29.33 52.46
C GLN A 57 -30.85 27.87 52.55
N THR A 58 -29.68 27.59 53.07
CA THR A 58 -29.20 26.22 53.32
C THR A 58 -29.30 25.88 54.79
N ASP A 59 -29.88 24.70 55.10
CA ASP A 59 -30.00 24.20 56.47
C ASP A 59 -28.76 23.49 57.02
N ASN A 60 -27.64 23.57 56.31
CA ASN A 60 -26.39 22.90 56.69
C ASN A 60 -25.73 23.61 57.89
N PRO A 61 -25.49 22.91 59.02
CA PRO A 61 -24.85 23.49 60.21
C PRO A 61 -23.47 24.04 59.97
N ARG A 62 -22.70 23.48 58.98
CA ARG A 62 -21.39 23.94 58.59
C ARG A 62 -21.47 25.29 57.85
N ASP A 63 -22.37 25.40 56.90
CA ASP A 63 -22.58 26.62 56.13
C ASP A 63 -22.99 27.80 57.03
N ARG A 64 -23.83 27.54 58.04
CA ARG A 64 -24.19 28.52 59.07
C ARG A 64 -22.98 29.00 59.89
N ARG A 65 -22.01 28.10 60.22
CA ARG A 65 -20.79 28.48 60.96
C ARG A 65 -19.87 29.32 60.10
N VAL A 66 -19.68 28.95 58.81
CA VAL A 66 -18.89 29.71 57.88
C VAL A 66 -19.52 31.09 57.62
N ALA A 67 -20.83 31.14 57.39
CA ALA A 67 -21.56 32.41 57.26
C ALA A 67 -21.40 33.31 58.48
N ALA A 68 -21.45 32.75 59.68
CA ALA A 68 -21.23 33.50 60.93
C ALA A 68 -19.80 34.04 61.06
N SER A 69 -18.79 33.29 60.60
CA SER A 69 -17.40 33.71 60.55
C SER A 69 -17.23 34.88 59.57
N ILE A 70 -17.76 34.75 58.33
CA ILE A 70 -17.69 35.80 57.30
C ILE A 70 -18.46 37.07 57.78
N ALA A 71 -19.63 36.91 58.39
CA ALA A 71 -20.40 38.03 58.93
C ALA A 71 -19.62 38.75 60.02
N GLY A 72 -18.96 38.01 60.96
CA GLY A 72 -18.10 38.61 61.97
C GLY A 72 -16.93 39.42 61.36
N ASP A 73 -16.25 38.86 60.36
CA ASP A 73 -15.16 39.53 59.67
C ASP A 73 -15.63 40.81 58.91
N LEU A 74 -16.87 40.84 58.45
CA LEU A 74 -17.46 42.00 57.80
C LEU A 74 -18.14 42.99 58.71
N GLY A 75 -18.35 42.67 59.98
CA GLY A 75 -19.11 43.47 60.93
C GLY A 75 -20.61 43.51 60.61
N LEU A 76 -21.17 42.51 59.96
CA LEU A 76 -22.55 42.44 59.53
C LEU A 76 -23.39 41.50 60.42
N PRO A 77 -24.71 41.73 60.54
CA PRO A 77 -25.60 40.78 61.16
C PRO A 77 -25.57 39.40 60.42
N ARG A 78 -25.65 38.30 61.16
CA ARG A 78 -25.64 36.95 60.58
C ARG A 78 -26.73 36.71 59.54
N THR A 79 -27.82 37.40 59.57
CA THR A 79 -28.96 37.32 58.64
C THR A 79 -28.63 37.86 57.26
N LYS A 80 -27.56 38.66 57.12
CA LYS A 80 -27.14 39.29 55.87
C LYS A 80 -26.06 38.52 55.10
N VAL A 81 -25.64 37.34 55.60
CA VAL A 81 -24.62 36.50 54.93
C VAL A 81 -25.18 35.06 54.84
N THR A 82 -25.20 34.56 53.64
CA THR A 82 -25.63 33.15 53.38
C THR A 82 -24.51 32.43 52.64
N VAL A 83 -24.25 31.21 53.03
CA VAL A 83 -23.27 30.33 52.40
C VAL A 83 -23.99 29.07 51.94
N GLU A 84 -23.83 28.72 50.71
CA GLU A 84 -24.33 27.49 50.11
C GLU A 84 -23.12 26.69 49.59
N THR A 85 -22.88 25.52 50.17
CA THR A 85 -21.89 24.58 49.60
C THR A 85 -22.66 23.48 48.87
N GLU A 86 -22.34 23.36 47.58
CA GLU A 86 -22.95 22.28 46.78
C GLU A 86 -22.46 20.93 47.34
N ARG A 87 -23.38 20.04 47.68
CA ARG A 87 -23.06 18.64 48.00
C ARG A 87 -22.63 17.95 46.73
N SER A 88 -21.48 18.31 46.22
CA SER A 88 -20.84 17.51 45.20
C SER A 88 -20.50 16.16 45.82
N ALA A 89 -21.02 15.09 45.25
CA ALA A 89 -20.65 13.74 45.66
C ALA A 89 -19.11 13.70 45.75
N MET A 90 -18.59 13.56 46.95
CA MET A 90 -17.15 13.41 47.16
C MET A 90 -16.66 12.28 46.25
N PRO A 91 -15.76 12.51 45.30
CA PRO A 91 -15.17 11.42 44.61
C PRO A 91 -14.44 10.51 45.58
N MET A 92 -14.33 9.23 45.27
CA MET A 92 -13.79 8.09 46.04
C MET A 92 -12.44 8.27 46.74
N PHE A 93 -11.91 9.48 46.85
CA PHE A 93 -10.60 9.81 47.46
C PHE A 93 -10.70 10.40 48.87
N ALA A 94 -11.87 10.44 49.48
CA ALA A 94 -12.01 10.92 50.85
C ALA A 94 -11.28 10.04 51.91
N GLY A 95 -10.87 8.84 51.53
CA GLY A 95 -10.10 7.93 52.40
C GLY A 95 -8.61 8.20 52.50
N ALA A 96 -8.03 8.99 51.57
CA ALA A 96 -6.57 9.21 51.50
C ALA A 96 -6.08 10.45 52.27
N PHE A 97 -6.95 11.31 52.73
CA PHE A 97 -6.58 12.48 53.51
C PHE A 97 -6.81 12.22 55.03
N ARG A 98 -6.05 11.27 55.58
CA ARG A 98 -5.78 11.32 57.02
C ARG A 98 -4.72 12.41 57.21
N PRO A 99 -5.05 13.50 57.97
CA PRO A 99 -3.99 14.45 58.33
C PRO A 99 -2.90 13.69 59.12
N PRO A 100 -1.62 13.94 58.84
CA PRO A 100 -0.57 13.33 59.63
C PRO A 100 -0.88 13.60 61.11
N MET A 101 -0.99 12.55 61.92
CA MET A 101 -1.12 12.68 63.35
C MET A 101 0.00 13.59 63.86
N ALA A 102 -0.37 14.75 64.40
CA ALA A 102 0.51 15.65 65.07
C ALA A 102 1.10 14.95 66.30
N MET A 103 2.23 14.29 66.13
CA MET A 103 3.07 13.91 67.24
C MET A 103 3.71 15.18 67.80
N GLY A 104 3.25 15.62 68.96
CA GLY A 104 4.04 16.36 69.93
C GLY A 104 4.31 17.83 69.62
N MET A 105 3.29 18.68 69.51
CA MET A 105 3.43 20.12 69.72
C MET A 105 2.42 20.63 70.74
N GLY A 106 2.97 21.33 71.73
CA GLY A 106 2.26 21.80 72.88
C GLY A 106 1.07 22.76 72.59
N PRO A 107 0.29 23.12 73.62
CA PRO A 107 -1.10 23.59 73.49
C PRO A 107 -1.23 25.08 73.18
N ARG A 108 -0.58 25.64 72.12
CA ARG A 108 -0.69 27.10 71.83
C ARG A 108 -0.76 27.55 70.38
N HIS A 109 -0.95 26.70 69.40
CA HIS A 109 -1.34 27.14 68.09
C HIS A 109 -2.43 26.22 67.55
N HIS A 110 -3.69 26.61 67.73
CA HIS A 110 -4.81 26.07 66.97
C HIS A 110 -4.55 26.43 65.48
N PRO A 111 -4.34 25.44 64.56
CA PRO A 111 -4.39 25.73 63.16
C PRO A 111 -5.76 26.34 62.84
N PRO A 112 -5.90 27.26 61.87
CA PRO A 112 -7.17 27.82 61.48
C PRO A 112 -8.17 26.66 61.27
N SER A 113 -9.23 26.68 62.06
CA SER A 113 -10.18 25.56 62.16
C SER A 113 -10.67 25.23 60.73
N PHE A 114 -10.45 24.01 60.29
CA PHE A 114 -11.00 23.49 58.99
C PHE A 114 -12.50 23.68 58.89
N ASP A 115 -13.15 23.98 60.00
CA ASP A 115 -14.58 24.28 60.15
C ASP A 115 -15.02 25.56 59.42
N THR A 116 -14.12 26.51 59.14
CA THR A 116 -14.41 27.77 58.43
C THR A 116 -13.77 27.86 57.04
N ALA A 117 -13.12 26.79 56.58
CA ALA A 117 -12.55 26.73 55.23
C ALA A 117 -13.58 26.28 54.20
N LEU A 118 -13.66 27.00 53.09
CA LEU A 118 -14.47 26.68 51.92
C LEU A 118 -13.63 25.98 50.86
N PHE A 119 -14.12 24.88 50.32
CA PHE A 119 -13.49 24.11 49.27
C PHE A 119 -14.53 23.53 48.32
N GLY A 120 -14.17 23.33 47.07
CA GLY A 120 -15.08 22.91 46.02
C GLY A 120 -16.00 24.03 45.55
N PRO A 121 -17.11 23.72 44.88
CA PRO A 121 -18.11 24.69 44.48
C PRO A 121 -18.87 25.21 45.71
N PHE A 122 -18.84 26.52 45.89
CA PHE A 122 -19.63 27.20 46.90
C PHE A 122 -20.12 28.55 46.38
N VAL A 123 -21.19 29.03 47.01
CA VAL A 123 -21.76 30.35 46.75
C VAL A 123 -21.90 31.10 48.09
N VAL A 124 -21.25 32.21 48.19
CA VAL A 124 -21.42 33.11 49.36
C VAL A 124 -22.17 34.36 48.89
N SER A 125 -23.33 34.59 49.50
CA SER A 125 -24.18 35.74 49.21
C SER A 125 -24.20 36.69 50.39
N ILE A 126 -23.91 37.97 50.15
CA ILE A 126 -23.80 39.01 51.15
C ILE A 126 -24.74 40.18 50.77
N GLU A 127 -25.66 40.56 51.66
CA GLU A 127 -26.54 41.69 51.42
C GLU A 127 -25.77 43.02 51.49
N THR A 128 -25.86 43.80 50.40
CA THR A 128 -25.27 45.14 50.35
C THR A 128 -26.24 46.17 50.94
N PRO A 129 -25.74 47.38 51.32
CA PRO A 129 -26.60 48.43 51.87
C PRO A 129 -27.75 48.86 50.95
N ASP A 130 -27.61 48.63 49.65
CA ASP A 130 -28.62 48.98 48.64
C ASP A 130 -29.70 47.88 48.47
N GLY A 131 -29.75 46.87 49.34
CA GLY A 131 -30.71 45.77 49.29
C GLY A 131 -30.45 44.74 48.20
N ARG A 132 -29.33 44.81 47.49
CA ARG A 132 -28.88 43.83 46.50
C ARG A 132 -27.95 42.81 47.14
N TRP A 133 -27.75 41.67 46.48
CA TRP A 133 -26.91 40.59 46.99
C TRP A 133 -25.60 40.53 46.21
N ARG A 134 -24.47 40.60 46.91
CA ARG A 134 -23.15 40.30 46.32
C ARG A 134 -22.90 38.81 46.43
N VAL A 135 -22.81 38.14 45.27
CA VAL A 135 -22.57 36.71 45.16
C VAL A 135 -21.11 36.47 44.84
N ILE A 136 -20.44 35.73 45.69
CA ILE A 136 -19.03 35.35 45.53
C ILE A 136 -18.98 33.85 45.33
N GLN A 137 -18.38 33.43 44.22
CA GLN A 137 -18.23 32.03 43.85
C GLN A 137 -16.84 31.76 43.27
N PRO A 138 -16.32 30.52 43.35
CA PRO A 138 -15.08 30.18 42.69
C PRO A 138 -15.16 30.42 41.17
N SER A 139 -14.14 31.05 40.59
CA SER A 139 -14.11 31.24 39.15
C SER A 139 -13.93 29.87 38.46
N HIS A 140 -14.94 29.45 37.71
CA HIS A 140 -14.85 28.24 36.89
C HIS A 140 -14.08 28.59 35.59
N ASN A 141 -12.75 28.67 35.66
CA ASN A 141 -11.98 28.61 34.45
C ASN A 141 -12.09 27.18 33.91
N MET A 142 -12.87 26.98 32.86
CA MET A 142 -13.08 25.68 32.21
C MET A 142 -11.75 25.00 31.83
N ILE A 143 -10.71 25.78 31.58
CA ILE A 143 -9.37 25.30 31.27
C ILE A 143 -8.40 25.89 32.31
N GLY A 144 -8.27 25.23 33.46
CA GLY A 144 -7.23 25.59 34.44
C GLY A 144 -5.82 25.41 33.86
N PRO A 145 -4.80 26.16 34.37
CA PRO A 145 -3.42 26.08 33.86
C PRO A 145 -2.84 24.68 33.87
N TRP A 146 -3.36 23.79 34.70
CA TRP A 146 -2.99 22.37 34.74
C TRP A 146 -3.47 21.61 33.50
N ARG A 147 -4.73 21.81 33.08
CA ARG A 147 -5.26 21.18 31.85
C ARG A 147 -4.53 21.67 30.59
N MET A 148 -4.17 22.96 30.54
CA MET A 148 -3.38 23.50 29.45
C MET A 148 -1.99 22.87 29.36
N ARG A 149 -1.32 22.62 30.49
CA ARG A 149 -0.03 21.90 30.52
C ARG A 149 -0.14 20.48 30.00
N ILE A 150 -1.23 19.78 30.33
CA ILE A 150 -1.51 18.45 29.83
C ILE A 150 -1.68 18.46 28.32
N ILE A 151 -2.50 19.35 27.79
CA ILE A 151 -2.73 19.47 26.35
C ILE A 151 -1.42 19.79 25.64
N LEU A 152 -0.64 20.73 26.16
CA LEU A 152 0.65 21.09 25.61
C LEU A 152 1.61 19.90 25.61
N TRP A 153 1.69 19.17 26.72
CA TRP A 153 2.55 18.01 26.82
C TRP A 153 2.15 16.90 25.84
N PHE A 154 0.85 16.66 25.68
CA PHE A 154 0.32 15.72 24.69
C PHE A 154 0.64 16.13 23.25
N LEU A 155 0.51 17.42 22.93
CA LEU A 155 0.86 17.95 21.62
C LEU A 155 2.36 17.81 21.33
N VAL A 156 3.22 18.08 22.32
CA VAL A 156 4.67 17.90 22.19
C VAL A 156 5.02 16.43 21.99
N ALA A 157 4.44 15.53 22.78
CA ALA A 157 4.67 14.08 22.64
C ALA A 157 4.24 13.58 21.26
N MET A 158 3.09 14.05 20.75
CA MET A 158 2.62 13.71 19.40
C MET A 158 3.54 14.29 18.32
N ALA A 159 3.99 15.54 18.45
CA ALA A 159 4.89 16.20 17.51
C ALA A 159 6.25 15.49 17.39
N VAL A 160 6.74 14.86 18.47
CA VAL A 160 7.97 14.06 18.48
C VAL A 160 7.71 12.64 17.95
N ALA A 161 6.65 11.99 18.37
CA ALA A 161 6.37 10.59 18.02
C ALA A 161 5.96 10.42 16.55
N ALA A 162 5.19 11.35 15.99
CA ALA A 162 4.66 11.23 14.63
C ALA A 162 5.77 11.20 13.54
N PRO A 163 6.77 12.11 13.53
CA PRO A 163 7.84 12.06 12.53
C PRO A 163 8.72 10.82 12.67
N ILE A 164 8.98 10.35 13.89
CA ILE A 164 9.74 9.11 14.12
C ILE A 164 8.98 7.91 13.57
N ALA A 165 7.69 7.79 13.87
CA ALA A 165 6.85 6.73 13.36
C ALA A 165 6.75 6.75 11.82
N TRP A 166 6.64 7.95 11.24
CA TRP A 166 6.61 8.13 9.79
C TRP A 166 7.93 7.74 9.11
N ALA A 167 9.08 8.18 9.67
CA ALA A 167 10.39 7.83 9.15
C ALA A 167 10.63 6.31 9.22
N LEU A 168 10.27 5.68 10.34
CA LEU A 168 10.40 4.25 10.54
C LEU A 168 9.46 3.45 9.61
N ALA A 169 8.20 3.92 9.43
CA ALA A 169 7.26 3.31 8.49
C ALA A 169 7.80 3.38 7.05
N ARG A 170 8.34 4.51 6.63
CA ARG A 170 8.97 4.64 5.30
C ARG A 170 10.20 3.73 5.14
N ARG A 171 11.00 3.60 6.19
CA ARG A 171 12.22 2.78 6.17
C ARG A 171 11.93 1.29 6.00
N VAL A 172 10.74 0.82 6.40
CA VAL A 172 10.30 -0.58 6.26
C VAL A 172 9.37 -0.77 5.06
N ALA A 173 8.39 0.12 4.85
CA ALA A 173 7.39 -0.05 3.81
C ALA A 173 7.97 0.11 2.38
N LYS A 174 8.96 1.00 2.18
CA LYS A 174 9.58 1.21 0.87
C LYS A 174 10.31 -0.03 0.35
N PRO A 175 11.20 -0.69 1.13
CA PRO A 175 11.81 -1.96 0.72
C PRO A 175 10.80 -3.06 0.40
N ILE A 176 9.77 -3.23 1.23
CA ILE A 176 8.73 -4.26 0.98
C ILE A 176 8.06 -4.06 -0.38
N LYS A 177 7.74 -2.82 -0.76
CA LYS A 177 7.20 -2.52 -2.09
C LYS A 177 8.19 -2.85 -3.22
N LEU A 178 9.48 -2.61 -2.99
CA LEU A 178 10.53 -2.99 -3.94
C LEU A 178 10.62 -4.51 -4.10
N PHE A 179 10.55 -5.27 -3.02
CA PHE A 179 10.52 -6.74 -3.07
C PHE A 179 9.28 -7.25 -3.82
N ALA A 180 8.10 -6.70 -3.54
CA ALA A 180 6.87 -7.10 -4.25
C ALA A 180 6.98 -6.84 -5.76
N ALA A 181 7.46 -5.66 -6.15
CA ALA A 181 7.67 -5.32 -7.56
C ALA A 181 8.78 -6.17 -8.21
N ALA A 182 9.83 -6.52 -7.46
CA ALA A 182 10.89 -7.40 -7.95
C ALA A 182 10.40 -8.84 -8.13
N ALA A 183 9.57 -9.35 -7.20
CA ALA A 183 8.98 -10.68 -7.31
C ALA A 183 8.03 -10.78 -8.52
N GLU A 184 7.23 -9.74 -8.76
CA GLU A 184 6.36 -9.68 -9.94
C GLU A 184 7.16 -9.65 -11.25
N ARG A 185 8.25 -8.86 -11.29
CA ARG A 185 9.17 -8.83 -12.45
C ARG A 185 9.87 -10.17 -12.64
N LEU A 186 10.36 -10.79 -11.56
CA LEU A 186 11.00 -12.11 -11.60
C LEU A 186 10.06 -13.19 -12.18
N GLY A 187 8.75 -13.11 -11.86
CA GLY A 187 7.75 -14.03 -12.42
C GLY A 187 7.49 -13.85 -13.92
N ARG A 188 7.76 -12.64 -14.46
CA ARG A 188 7.63 -12.34 -15.90
C ARG A 188 8.94 -12.62 -16.66
N ASP A 189 10.06 -12.19 -16.08
CA ASP A 189 11.42 -12.39 -16.62
C ASP A 189 12.40 -12.61 -15.45
N PRO A 190 12.97 -13.82 -15.31
CA PRO A 190 13.95 -14.10 -14.26
C PRO A 190 15.25 -13.31 -14.36
N ARG A 191 15.52 -12.63 -15.48
CA ARG A 191 16.76 -11.94 -15.80
C ARG A 191 16.75 -10.44 -15.51
N THR A 192 15.78 -9.96 -14.74
CA THR A 192 15.73 -8.55 -14.32
C THR A 192 16.95 -8.21 -13.45
N ASP A 193 17.29 -6.91 -13.40
CA ASP A 193 18.39 -6.42 -12.57
C ASP A 193 18.22 -6.84 -11.11
N PRO A 194 19.32 -7.20 -10.44
CA PRO A 194 19.30 -7.60 -9.03
C PRO A 194 18.85 -6.44 -8.16
N LEU A 195 18.21 -6.79 -7.03
CA LEU A 195 17.84 -5.80 -6.02
C LEU A 195 19.09 -5.15 -5.41
N PRO A 196 19.06 -3.82 -5.16
CA PRO A 196 20.15 -3.15 -4.47
C PRO A 196 20.27 -3.67 -3.03
N VAL A 197 21.44 -4.13 -2.65
CA VAL A 197 21.77 -4.59 -1.29
C VAL A 197 22.09 -3.35 -0.45
N ALA A 198 21.04 -2.70 0.07
CA ALA A 198 21.17 -1.45 0.82
C ALA A 198 20.08 -1.34 1.90
N GLY A 199 20.36 -0.55 2.94
CA GLY A 199 19.40 -0.30 4.03
C GLY A 199 19.77 -1.00 5.34
N PRO A 200 18.80 -1.23 6.24
CA PRO A 200 18.99 -2.00 7.46
C PRO A 200 19.52 -3.41 7.18
N PRO A 201 20.32 -4.00 8.09
CA PRO A 201 20.97 -5.30 7.88
C PRO A 201 19.97 -6.40 7.49
N GLU A 202 18.79 -6.42 8.09
CA GLU A 202 17.74 -7.40 7.79
C GLU A 202 17.20 -7.26 6.36
N ILE A 203 17.11 -6.03 5.86
CA ILE A 203 16.66 -5.74 4.48
C ILE A 203 17.76 -6.09 3.48
N ALA A 204 19.03 -5.78 3.81
CA ALA A 204 20.17 -6.11 2.97
C ALA A 204 20.37 -7.63 2.87
N GLU A 205 20.19 -8.38 3.96
CA GLU A 205 20.21 -9.84 3.99
C GLU A 205 19.08 -10.43 3.13
N ALA A 206 17.86 -9.92 3.27
CA ALA A 206 16.73 -10.35 2.45
C ALA A 206 16.97 -10.07 0.96
N ALA A 207 17.54 -8.90 0.60
CA ALA A 207 17.90 -8.56 -0.78
C ALA A 207 18.96 -9.52 -1.33
N SER A 208 19.99 -9.84 -0.54
CA SER A 208 21.03 -10.80 -0.92
C SER A 208 20.44 -12.20 -1.14
N ALA A 209 19.57 -12.67 -0.25
CA ALA A 209 18.90 -13.96 -0.38
C ALA A 209 18.00 -14.01 -1.63
N PHE A 210 17.27 -12.93 -1.92
CA PHE A 210 16.47 -12.80 -3.13
C PHE A 210 17.33 -12.86 -4.39
N ASN A 211 18.42 -12.11 -4.43
CA ASN A 211 19.35 -12.10 -5.57
C ASN A 211 19.98 -13.48 -5.81
N LEU A 212 20.35 -14.18 -4.74
CA LEU A 212 20.87 -15.55 -4.82
C LEU A 212 19.81 -16.53 -5.37
N MET A 213 18.55 -16.39 -4.96
CA MET A 213 17.44 -17.17 -5.50
C MET A 213 17.27 -16.88 -6.99
N GLN A 214 17.29 -15.63 -7.41
CA GLN A 214 17.20 -15.20 -8.81
C GLN A 214 18.34 -15.80 -9.64
N GLU A 215 19.58 -15.75 -9.14
CA GLU A 215 20.76 -16.33 -9.81
C GLU A 215 20.62 -17.85 -9.98
N ARG A 216 20.14 -18.54 -8.94
CA ARG A 216 19.89 -20.00 -9.02
C ARG A 216 18.80 -20.33 -10.05
N LEU A 217 17.73 -19.53 -10.09
CA LEU A 217 16.66 -19.71 -11.08
C LEU A 217 17.20 -19.50 -12.50
N ASN A 218 17.98 -18.47 -12.73
CA ASN A 218 18.61 -18.20 -14.03
C ASN A 218 19.51 -19.37 -14.46
N ARG A 219 20.38 -19.85 -13.58
CA ARG A 219 21.22 -21.02 -13.85
C ARG A 219 20.38 -22.24 -14.17
N TYR A 220 19.34 -22.52 -13.42
CA TYR A 220 18.45 -23.66 -13.68
C TYR A 220 17.81 -23.57 -15.07
N VAL A 221 17.35 -22.40 -15.48
CA VAL A 221 16.79 -22.16 -16.83
C VAL A 221 17.85 -22.34 -17.90
N GLU A 222 19.08 -21.84 -17.71
CA GLU A 222 20.20 -21.98 -18.64
C GLU A 222 20.66 -23.44 -18.80
N ASP A 223 20.80 -24.17 -17.70
CA ASP A 223 21.16 -25.60 -17.71
C ASP A 223 20.11 -26.42 -18.46
N ARG A 224 18.82 -26.17 -18.18
CA ARG A 224 17.72 -26.86 -18.87
C ARG A 224 17.72 -26.57 -20.37
N THR A 225 18.02 -25.34 -20.75
CA THR A 225 18.13 -24.92 -22.16
C THR A 225 19.30 -25.63 -22.87
N THR A 226 20.44 -25.68 -22.20
CA THR A 226 21.64 -26.35 -22.73
C THR A 226 21.39 -27.85 -22.93
N LEU A 227 20.72 -28.51 -22.00
CA LEU A 227 20.32 -29.91 -22.11
C LEU A 227 19.39 -30.13 -23.31
N ILE A 228 18.36 -29.28 -23.50
CA ILE A 228 17.46 -29.40 -24.65
C ILE A 228 18.22 -29.19 -25.97
N ALA A 229 19.17 -28.24 -26.00
CA ALA A 229 20.02 -28.02 -27.18
C ALA A 229 20.87 -29.23 -27.53
N ALA A 230 21.49 -29.86 -26.53
CA ALA A 230 22.29 -31.07 -26.72
C ALA A 230 21.42 -32.24 -27.24
N VAL A 231 20.25 -32.49 -26.63
CA VAL A 231 19.32 -33.54 -27.09
C VAL A 231 18.86 -33.33 -28.53
N ALA A 232 18.51 -32.05 -28.87
CA ALA A 232 18.09 -31.71 -30.23
C ALA A 232 19.22 -31.93 -31.27
N HIS A 233 20.47 -31.63 -30.93
CA HIS A 233 21.62 -31.90 -31.74
C HIS A 233 21.80 -33.42 -31.94
N ASP A 234 21.71 -34.18 -30.85
CA ASP A 234 21.90 -35.64 -30.88
C ASP A 234 20.78 -36.35 -31.64
N LEU A 235 19.58 -35.81 -31.68
CA LEU A 235 18.46 -36.32 -32.48
C LEU A 235 18.65 -36.04 -34.00
N ARG A 236 19.27 -34.92 -34.37
CA ARG A 236 19.51 -34.59 -35.79
C ARG A 236 20.45 -35.55 -36.47
N THR A 237 21.46 -36.01 -35.76
CA THR A 237 22.47 -36.95 -36.31
C THR A 237 21.85 -38.31 -36.76
N PRO A 238 21.01 -39.01 -35.96
CA PRO A 238 20.38 -40.25 -36.43
C PRO A 238 19.36 -39.98 -37.54
N LEU A 239 18.64 -38.84 -37.54
CA LEU A 239 17.74 -38.50 -38.63
C LEU A 239 18.48 -38.32 -39.96
N MET A 240 19.63 -37.63 -39.95
CA MET A 240 20.47 -37.53 -41.13
C MET A 240 20.97 -38.91 -41.64
N ARG A 241 21.34 -39.78 -40.72
CA ARG A 241 21.73 -41.17 -41.11
C ARG A 241 20.55 -41.98 -41.68
N LEU A 242 19.33 -41.79 -41.16
CA LEU A 242 18.12 -42.39 -41.71
C LEU A 242 17.83 -41.87 -43.11
N SER A 243 17.89 -40.54 -43.33
CA SER A 243 17.76 -39.94 -44.68
C SER A 243 18.72 -40.54 -45.70
N LEU A 244 20.02 -40.63 -45.36
CA LEU A 244 21.02 -41.23 -46.22
C LEU A 244 20.77 -42.74 -46.53
N ARG A 245 20.21 -43.50 -45.59
CA ARG A 245 19.84 -44.89 -45.81
C ARG A 245 18.65 -45.03 -46.74
N LEU A 246 17.69 -44.10 -46.66
CA LEU A 246 16.49 -44.10 -47.47
C LEU A 246 16.74 -43.66 -48.92
N GLU A 247 17.87 -43.06 -49.23
CA GLU A 247 18.26 -42.76 -50.63
C GLU A 247 18.31 -44.01 -51.53
N LYS A 248 18.52 -45.20 -50.93
CA LYS A 248 18.56 -46.49 -51.62
C LYS A 248 17.24 -47.27 -51.54
N ALA A 249 16.21 -46.71 -50.93
CA ALA A 249 14.89 -47.34 -50.76
C ALA A 249 14.05 -47.16 -52.06
N PRO A 250 13.03 -48.01 -52.29
CA PRO A 250 12.02 -47.78 -53.31
C PRO A 250 11.37 -46.37 -53.19
N ASP A 251 11.00 -45.80 -54.38
CA ASP A 251 10.57 -44.40 -54.46
C ASP A 251 9.36 -44.08 -53.59
N ASP A 252 8.39 -44.98 -53.43
CA ASP A 252 7.20 -44.86 -52.58
C ASP A 252 7.58 -44.79 -51.09
N ILE A 253 8.49 -45.64 -50.64
CA ILE A 253 8.98 -45.64 -49.25
C ILE A 253 9.85 -44.42 -48.99
N ARG A 254 10.70 -44.04 -49.95
CA ARG A 254 11.57 -42.90 -49.86
C ARG A 254 10.77 -41.62 -49.70
N ALA A 255 9.79 -41.37 -50.58
CA ALA A 255 8.99 -40.13 -50.58
C ALA A 255 8.20 -39.96 -49.26
N SER A 256 7.58 -41.05 -48.77
CA SER A 256 6.84 -41.01 -47.48
C SER A 256 7.77 -40.76 -46.29
N SER A 257 8.91 -41.42 -46.24
CA SER A 257 9.86 -41.34 -45.11
C SER A 257 10.64 -40.03 -45.14
N GLU A 258 10.94 -39.46 -46.28
CA GLU A 258 11.55 -38.12 -46.40
C GLU A 258 10.64 -37.06 -45.85
N GLY A 259 9.30 -37.13 -46.10
CA GLY A 259 8.31 -36.26 -45.50
C GLY A 259 8.31 -36.33 -43.98
N ASP A 260 8.31 -37.55 -43.41
CA ASP A 260 8.34 -37.77 -41.95
C ASP A 260 9.65 -37.22 -41.33
N ILE A 261 10.80 -37.43 -41.96
CA ILE A 261 12.10 -36.90 -41.51
C ILE A 261 12.16 -35.36 -41.58
N GLN A 262 11.61 -34.78 -42.63
CA GLN A 262 11.54 -33.30 -42.76
C GLN A 262 10.62 -32.74 -41.65
N GLU A 263 9.48 -33.34 -41.36
CA GLU A 263 8.60 -32.92 -40.29
C GLU A 263 9.30 -33.02 -38.93
N MET A 264 10.04 -34.13 -38.65
CA MET A 264 10.80 -34.26 -37.39
C MET A 264 11.88 -33.16 -37.27
N ASN A 265 12.63 -32.90 -38.33
CA ASN A 265 13.63 -31.84 -38.33
C ASN A 265 13.01 -30.45 -38.11
N GLN A 266 11.85 -30.17 -38.70
CA GLN A 266 11.14 -28.93 -38.53
C GLN A 266 10.64 -28.76 -37.06
N ARG A 267 10.09 -29.85 -36.45
CA ARG A 267 9.69 -29.88 -35.06
C ARG A 267 10.84 -29.62 -34.09
N ILE A 268 11.99 -30.30 -34.33
CA ILE A 268 13.21 -30.09 -33.54
C ILE A 268 13.72 -28.66 -33.70
N GLY A 269 13.75 -28.13 -34.94
CA GLY A 269 14.14 -26.75 -35.22
C GLY A 269 13.28 -25.74 -34.51
N SER A 270 11.94 -25.94 -34.53
CA SER A 270 10.98 -25.06 -33.84
C SER A 270 11.12 -25.11 -32.33
N ALA A 271 11.35 -26.31 -31.75
CA ALA A 271 11.58 -26.45 -30.32
C ALA A 271 12.88 -25.71 -29.90
N MET A 272 13.93 -25.83 -30.71
CA MET A 272 15.18 -25.13 -30.46
C MET A 272 15.06 -23.61 -30.59
N ALA A 273 14.31 -23.11 -31.58
CA ALA A 273 14.03 -21.68 -31.72
C ALA A 273 13.26 -21.16 -30.47
N PHE A 274 12.20 -21.87 -30.05
CA PHE A 274 11.41 -21.52 -28.86
C PHE A 274 12.28 -21.45 -27.59
N VAL A 275 13.12 -22.47 -27.37
CA VAL A 275 14.04 -22.50 -26.22
C VAL A 275 15.04 -21.34 -26.27
N ARG A 276 15.55 -21.04 -27.44
CA ARG A 276 16.46 -19.92 -27.66
C ARG A 276 15.80 -18.57 -27.40
N ASP A 277 14.55 -18.42 -27.86
CA ASP A 277 13.77 -17.19 -27.63
C ASP A 277 13.49 -16.96 -26.13
N MET A 278 13.22 -18.05 -25.38
CA MET A 278 13.04 -17.97 -23.93
C MET A 278 14.32 -17.65 -23.16
N THR A 279 15.49 -17.97 -23.70
CA THR A 279 16.79 -17.86 -22.98
C THR A 279 17.68 -16.74 -23.48
N ARG A 280 17.35 -16.14 -24.61
CA ARG A 280 18.15 -15.08 -25.20
C ARG A 280 18.13 -13.82 -24.37
N HIS A 281 19.32 -13.23 -24.13
CA HIS A 281 19.41 -11.89 -23.57
C HIS A 281 18.83 -10.88 -24.57
N VAL A 282 17.77 -10.20 -24.16
CA VAL A 282 17.13 -9.15 -24.95
C VAL A 282 18.11 -7.96 -25.02
N ARG A 283 18.83 -7.84 -26.14
CA ARG A 283 19.67 -6.66 -26.39
C ARG A 283 18.78 -5.53 -26.89
N ARG A 284 18.24 -4.76 -25.94
CA ARG A 284 17.40 -3.63 -26.28
C ARG A 284 18.20 -2.54 -27.00
N GLN A 285 17.73 -2.21 -28.18
CA GLN A 285 18.21 -1.08 -28.99
C GLN A 285 17.00 -0.30 -29.50
N LYS A 286 17.21 0.97 -29.78
CA LYS A 286 16.20 1.77 -30.47
C LYS A 286 15.99 1.24 -31.87
N LEU A 287 14.77 0.91 -32.22
CA LEU A 287 14.39 0.39 -33.53
C LEU A 287 13.01 0.94 -33.92
N ASP A 288 12.77 0.91 -35.23
CA ASP A 288 11.45 1.18 -35.77
C ASP A 288 10.71 -0.15 -36.02
N LEU A 289 9.64 -0.41 -35.28
CA LEU A 289 8.83 -1.63 -35.40
C LEU A 289 8.17 -1.73 -36.78
N ARG A 290 7.81 -0.58 -37.38
CA ARG A 290 7.23 -0.55 -38.71
C ARG A 290 8.20 -1.09 -39.77
N SER A 291 9.44 -0.63 -39.77
CA SER A 291 10.46 -1.13 -40.68
C SER A 291 10.70 -2.63 -40.52
N LEU A 292 10.62 -3.16 -39.31
CA LEU A 292 10.66 -4.62 -39.08
C LEU A 292 9.45 -5.34 -39.69
N ALA A 293 8.26 -4.78 -39.53
CA ALA A 293 7.04 -5.37 -40.09
C ALA A 293 7.07 -5.33 -41.61
N GLU A 294 7.53 -4.23 -42.23
CA GLU A 294 7.78 -4.12 -43.67
C GLU A 294 8.72 -5.21 -44.15
N SER A 295 9.89 -5.37 -43.50
CA SER A 295 10.86 -6.42 -43.88
C SER A 295 10.23 -7.84 -43.78
N VAL A 296 9.39 -8.11 -42.80
CA VAL A 296 8.75 -9.42 -42.67
C VAL A 296 7.67 -9.62 -43.71
N THR A 297 6.80 -8.62 -43.93
CA THR A 297 5.74 -8.72 -44.95
C THR A 297 6.31 -8.86 -46.36
N ASP A 298 7.41 -8.15 -46.69
CA ASP A 298 8.13 -8.28 -47.96
C ASP A 298 8.72 -9.69 -48.11
N ASP A 299 9.36 -10.25 -47.07
CA ASP A 299 9.89 -11.62 -47.06
C ASP A 299 8.80 -12.68 -47.37
N PHE A 300 7.53 -12.45 -46.98
CA PHE A 300 6.39 -13.31 -47.30
C PHE A 300 5.83 -13.04 -48.71
N ALA A 301 5.70 -11.78 -49.10
CA ALA A 301 5.25 -11.38 -50.44
C ALA A 301 6.18 -11.90 -51.55
N ASP A 302 7.49 -11.85 -51.33
CA ASP A 302 8.49 -12.39 -52.26
C ASP A 302 8.37 -13.92 -52.50
N ARG A 303 7.74 -14.62 -51.54
CA ARG A 303 7.42 -16.06 -51.67
C ARG A 303 6.08 -16.32 -52.35
N GLY A 304 5.34 -15.26 -52.68
CA GLY A 304 4.03 -15.34 -53.28
C GLY A 304 2.85 -15.43 -52.30
N ASP A 305 3.13 -15.23 -50.98
CA ASP A 305 2.09 -15.24 -49.94
C ASP A 305 1.26 -13.94 -49.98
N ALA A 306 -0.03 -14.03 -49.73
CA ALA A 306 -0.92 -12.87 -49.69
C ALA A 306 -0.83 -12.18 -48.35
N VAL A 307 0.04 -11.18 -48.21
CA VAL A 307 0.22 -10.42 -46.96
C VAL A 307 0.09 -8.93 -47.27
N VAL A 308 -0.70 -8.24 -46.42
CA VAL A 308 -0.93 -6.80 -46.57
C VAL A 308 -0.51 -6.09 -45.26
N LEU A 309 0.43 -5.18 -45.36
CA LEU A 309 0.75 -4.25 -44.28
C LEU A 309 -0.03 -2.94 -44.51
N HIS A 310 -0.93 -2.63 -43.61
CA HIS A 310 -1.73 -1.40 -43.69
C HIS A 310 -0.88 -0.16 -43.40
N PRO A 311 -1.23 1.01 -44.04
CA PRO A 311 -0.53 2.26 -43.77
C PRO A 311 -0.56 2.64 -42.28
N GLY A 312 0.50 3.29 -41.83
CA GLY A 312 0.64 3.76 -40.44
C GLY A 312 1.96 4.53 -40.25
N ASP A 313 2.12 5.16 -39.11
CA ASP A 313 3.32 5.93 -38.79
C ASP A 313 4.48 5.04 -38.32
N ALA A 314 5.69 5.59 -38.37
CA ALA A 314 6.89 4.99 -37.78
C ALA A 314 6.66 4.78 -36.27
N LEU A 315 7.09 3.63 -35.76
CA LEU A 315 6.83 3.19 -34.38
C LEU A 315 8.15 2.83 -33.69
N ALA A 316 8.78 3.89 -33.14
CA ALA A 316 10.05 3.73 -32.43
C ALA A 316 9.83 3.10 -31.05
N LEU A 317 10.58 2.04 -30.73
CA LEU A 317 10.60 1.41 -29.40
C LEU A 317 12.00 0.89 -29.07
N GLU A 318 12.23 0.50 -27.81
CA GLU A 318 13.46 -0.19 -27.39
C GLU A 318 13.22 -1.71 -27.32
N GLY A 319 13.92 -2.45 -28.21
CA GLY A 319 13.71 -3.90 -28.30
C GLY A 319 14.87 -4.64 -28.98
N ASP A 320 14.79 -5.96 -29.01
CA ASP A 320 15.71 -6.86 -29.71
C ASP A 320 15.16 -7.16 -31.11
N ALA A 321 15.73 -6.54 -32.12
CA ALA A 321 15.23 -6.62 -33.47
C ALA A 321 15.09 -8.06 -34.03
N PRO A 322 16.05 -9.00 -33.80
CA PRO A 322 15.86 -10.38 -34.23
C PRO A 322 14.68 -11.10 -33.57
N SER A 323 14.48 -10.90 -32.26
CA SER A 323 13.37 -11.52 -31.55
C SER A 323 12.00 -10.96 -31.99
N LEU A 324 11.92 -9.64 -32.21
CA LEU A 324 10.71 -8.99 -32.73
C LEU A 324 10.42 -9.38 -34.17
N LYS A 325 11.47 -9.53 -35.03
CA LYS A 325 11.32 -10.08 -36.38
C LYS A 325 10.76 -11.51 -36.36
N ALA A 326 11.26 -12.37 -35.47
CA ALA A 326 10.76 -13.73 -35.30
C ALA A 326 9.30 -13.76 -34.79
N LEU A 327 8.95 -12.86 -33.88
CA LEU A 327 7.56 -12.70 -33.39
C LEU A 327 6.62 -12.36 -34.54
N LEU A 328 6.94 -11.35 -35.34
CA LEU A 328 6.16 -10.94 -36.52
C LEU A 328 6.05 -12.09 -37.53
N ALA A 329 7.13 -12.76 -37.83
CA ALA A 329 7.16 -13.89 -38.76
C ALA A 329 6.29 -15.05 -38.28
N ASN A 330 6.25 -15.35 -36.98
CA ASN A 330 5.36 -16.36 -36.40
C ASN A 330 3.88 -15.97 -36.52
N LEU A 331 3.52 -14.71 -36.29
CA LEU A 331 2.15 -14.25 -36.44
C LEU A 331 1.68 -14.29 -37.88
N VAL A 332 2.45 -13.68 -38.78
CA VAL A 332 2.15 -13.65 -40.23
C VAL A 332 2.14 -15.07 -40.80
N GLY A 333 3.11 -15.88 -40.42
CA GLY A 333 3.20 -17.27 -40.89
C GLY A 333 2.01 -18.11 -40.43
N ASN A 334 1.48 -17.89 -39.23
CA ASN A 334 0.26 -18.57 -38.78
C ASN A 334 -0.96 -18.12 -39.62
N ALA A 335 -1.16 -16.83 -39.84
CA ALA A 335 -2.26 -16.30 -40.62
C ALA A 335 -2.23 -16.85 -42.07
N VAL A 336 -1.11 -16.78 -42.74
CA VAL A 336 -0.90 -17.33 -44.10
C VAL A 336 -1.19 -18.82 -44.11
N LYS A 337 -0.65 -19.56 -43.15
CA LYS A 337 -0.81 -21.03 -43.08
C LYS A 337 -2.24 -21.50 -42.90
N TYR A 338 -3.02 -20.82 -42.09
CA TYR A 338 -4.38 -21.29 -41.76
C TYR A 338 -5.49 -20.61 -42.57
N ALA A 339 -5.20 -19.43 -43.15
CA ALA A 339 -6.18 -18.65 -43.92
C ALA A 339 -5.72 -18.30 -45.34
N GLY A 340 -4.46 -18.57 -45.74
CA GLY A 340 -3.92 -18.21 -47.04
C GLY A 340 -3.56 -16.74 -47.17
N HIS A 341 -3.84 -15.91 -46.20
CA HIS A 341 -3.52 -14.48 -46.19
C HIS A 341 -3.33 -13.91 -44.80
N ALA A 342 -2.71 -12.73 -44.68
CA ALA A 342 -2.53 -12.02 -43.43
C ALA A 342 -2.67 -10.49 -43.65
N ASP A 343 -3.46 -9.86 -42.79
CA ASP A 343 -3.56 -8.41 -42.67
C ASP A 343 -2.79 -7.93 -41.42
N VAL A 344 -1.79 -7.09 -41.60
CA VAL A 344 -0.92 -6.58 -40.52
C VAL A 344 -1.21 -5.10 -40.31
N ARG A 345 -1.49 -4.71 -39.06
CA ARG A 345 -1.69 -3.32 -38.63
C ARG A 345 -0.82 -2.99 -37.45
N LEU A 346 -0.22 -1.81 -37.48
CA LEU A 346 0.53 -1.25 -36.38
C LEU A 346 -0.10 0.08 -35.96
N ARG A 347 -0.29 0.25 -34.66
CA ARG A 347 -0.81 1.50 -34.11
C ARG A 347 -0.16 1.81 -32.77
N ARG A 348 -0.18 3.07 -32.36
CA ARG A 348 0.24 3.53 -31.04
C ARG A 348 -0.98 3.95 -30.25
N GLU A 349 -1.07 3.47 -29.02
CA GLU A 349 -2.19 3.80 -28.13
C GLU A 349 -1.67 3.92 -26.69
N GLY A 350 -1.86 5.09 -26.05
CA GLY A 350 -1.56 5.28 -24.62
C GLY A 350 -0.11 4.98 -24.20
N GLY A 351 0.89 5.16 -25.09
CA GLY A 351 2.30 4.84 -24.79
C GLY A 351 2.68 3.38 -25.04
N VAL A 352 1.83 2.63 -25.73
CA VAL A 352 2.06 1.23 -26.11
C VAL A 352 1.99 1.10 -27.62
N ALA A 353 2.91 0.34 -28.21
CA ALA A 353 2.82 -0.12 -29.58
C ALA A 353 1.95 -1.37 -29.67
N ILE A 354 1.02 -1.38 -30.56
CA ILE A 354 0.09 -2.50 -30.80
C ILE A 354 0.37 -3.03 -32.21
N VAL A 355 0.72 -4.32 -32.27
CA VAL A 355 0.80 -5.09 -33.49
C VAL A 355 -0.44 -5.97 -33.57
N GLU A 356 -1.16 -5.89 -34.66
CA GLU A 356 -2.37 -6.66 -34.91
C GLU A 356 -2.20 -7.44 -36.21
N VAL A 357 -2.32 -8.74 -36.15
CA VAL A 357 -2.30 -9.61 -37.32
C VAL A 357 -3.64 -10.34 -37.37
N SER A 358 -4.39 -10.12 -38.44
CA SER A 358 -5.71 -10.72 -38.63
C SER A 358 -5.75 -11.59 -39.88
N ASP A 359 -6.58 -12.62 -39.83
CA ASP A 359 -6.86 -13.56 -40.92
C ASP A 359 -8.37 -13.80 -41.09
N SER A 360 -8.74 -14.52 -42.13
CA SER A 360 -10.13 -14.94 -42.40
C SER A 360 -10.24 -16.49 -42.41
N GLY A 361 -9.46 -17.15 -41.62
CA GLY A 361 -9.45 -18.59 -41.45
C GLY A 361 -10.67 -19.14 -40.69
N PRO A 362 -10.66 -20.40 -40.30
CA PRO A 362 -11.77 -21.04 -39.61
C PRO A 362 -12.02 -20.57 -38.18
N GLY A 363 -11.14 -19.72 -37.64
CA GLY A 363 -11.19 -19.35 -36.22
C GLY A 363 -10.75 -20.47 -35.28
N MET A 364 -11.06 -20.32 -33.99
CA MET A 364 -10.69 -21.28 -32.93
C MET A 364 -11.84 -21.43 -31.94
N ALA A 365 -12.02 -22.62 -31.35
CA ALA A 365 -12.99 -22.79 -30.28
C ALA A 365 -12.65 -21.90 -29.09
N GLN A 366 -13.67 -21.33 -28.42
CA GLN A 366 -13.46 -20.41 -27.29
C GLN A 366 -12.58 -21.01 -26.18
N ALA A 367 -12.74 -22.30 -25.90
CA ALA A 367 -11.93 -23.02 -24.90
C ALA A 367 -10.45 -23.15 -25.31
N ASP A 368 -10.15 -23.08 -26.60
CA ASP A 368 -8.80 -23.24 -27.15
C ASP A 368 -8.05 -21.91 -27.23
N LEU A 369 -8.76 -20.76 -27.24
CA LEU A 369 -8.13 -19.43 -27.32
C LEU A 369 -7.18 -19.16 -26.16
N GLU A 370 -7.55 -19.53 -24.93
CA GLU A 370 -6.68 -19.35 -23.75
C GLU A 370 -5.46 -20.24 -23.80
N ARG A 371 -5.63 -21.44 -24.37
CA ARG A 371 -4.59 -22.48 -24.47
C ARG A 371 -3.69 -22.32 -25.69
N ALA A 372 -4.07 -21.45 -26.64
CA ALA A 372 -3.33 -21.24 -27.88
C ALA A 372 -1.87 -20.82 -27.69
N PHE A 373 -1.55 -20.23 -26.54
CA PHE A 373 -0.19 -19.85 -26.15
C PHE A 373 0.55 -20.90 -25.31
N GLU A 374 -0.10 -22.05 -24.98
CA GLU A 374 0.60 -23.16 -24.33
C GLU A 374 1.58 -23.83 -25.31
N PRO A 375 2.82 -24.13 -24.90
CA PRO A 375 3.76 -24.85 -25.75
C PRO A 375 3.20 -26.19 -26.21
N PHE A 376 3.39 -26.53 -27.49
CA PHE A 376 2.91 -27.76 -28.13
C PHE A 376 1.40 -27.89 -28.26
N PHE A 377 0.61 -26.88 -27.85
CA PHE A 377 -0.82 -26.91 -28.02
C PHE A 377 -1.21 -26.74 -29.51
N ARG A 378 -2.17 -27.54 -29.97
CA ARG A 378 -2.79 -27.48 -31.30
C ARG A 378 -4.27 -27.77 -31.18
N ALA A 379 -5.10 -26.89 -31.76
CA ALA A 379 -6.54 -27.12 -31.84
C ALA A 379 -6.85 -28.38 -32.67
N GLU A 380 -7.93 -29.11 -32.37
CA GLU A 380 -8.25 -30.39 -33.02
C GLU A 380 -8.38 -30.27 -34.55
N GLN A 381 -8.94 -29.18 -35.04
CA GLN A 381 -9.09 -28.91 -36.47
C GLN A 381 -7.74 -28.78 -37.21
N SER A 382 -6.64 -28.47 -36.50
CA SER A 382 -5.27 -28.33 -37.08
C SER A 382 -4.41 -29.59 -36.97
N ARG A 383 -4.99 -30.72 -36.51
CA ARG A 383 -4.26 -31.99 -36.36
C ARG A 383 -4.08 -32.75 -37.68
N ASN A 384 -4.75 -32.32 -38.78
CA ASN A 384 -4.56 -32.92 -40.10
C ASN A 384 -3.09 -32.80 -40.53
N ARG A 385 -2.58 -33.86 -41.20
CA ARG A 385 -1.17 -33.95 -41.64
C ARG A 385 -0.79 -32.86 -42.60
N ASP A 386 -1.72 -32.27 -43.37
CA ASP A 386 -1.50 -31.24 -44.38
C ASP A 386 -1.18 -29.87 -43.81
N THR A 387 -1.55 -29.60 -42.53
CA THR A 387 -1.25 -28.34 -41.83
C THR A 387 -0.21 -28.55 -40.72
N GLY A 388 0.94 -29.19 -41.05
CA GLY A 388 2.04 -29.45 -40.12
C GLY A 388 2.48 -28.22 -39.32
N GLY A 389 2.76 -28.36 -38.00
CA GLY A 389 3.26 -27.30 -37.16
C GLY A 389 3.61 -27.80 -35.76
N SER A 390 4.61 -27.20 -35.13
CA SER A 390 5.11 -27.61 -33.81
C SER A 390 4.24 -27.23 -32.63
N GLY A 391 3.27 -26.33 -32.81
CA GLY A 391 2.51 -25.75 -31.69
C GLY A 391 3.33 -24.79 -30.79
N LEU A 392 4.47 -24.30 -31.29
CA LEU A 392 5.38 -23.43 -30.53
C LEU A 392 5.35 -21.96 -30.98
N GLY A 393 4.77 -21.66 -32.17
CA GLY A 393 4.81 -20.32 -32.75
C GLY A 393 4.16 -19.26 -31.85
N LEU A 394 2.91 -19.49 -31.38
CA LEU A 394 2.21 -18.55 -30.51
C LEU A 394 2.84 -18.48 -29.11
N ALA A 395 3.35 -19.62 -28.60
CA ALA A 395 4.08 -19.64 -27.33
C ALA A 395 5.36 -18.78 -27.41
N SER A 396 6.12 -18.85 -28.52
CA SER A 396 7.27 -17.96 -28.79
C SER A 396 6.83 -16.49 -28.87
N VAL A 397 5.74 -16.17 -29.59
CA VAL A 397 5.19 -14.82 -29.68
C VAL A 397 4.95 -14.24 -28.28
N ARG A 398 4.27 -14.97 -27.41
CA ARG A 398 3.98 -14.51 -26.06
C ARG A 398 5.22 -14.38 -25.18
N ALA A 399 6.18 -15.30 -25.33
CA ALA A 399 7.45 -15.25 -24.61
C ALA A 399 8.28 -14.02 -25.01
N VAL A 400 8.37 -13.72 -26.31
CA VAL A 400 9.07 -12.54 -26.84
C VAL A 400 8.35 -11.25 -26.39
N ALA A 401 7.02 -11.18 -26.48
CA ALA A 401 6.25 -10.03 -26.04
C ALA A 401 6.49 -9.71 -24.56
N ARG A 402 6.43 -10.74 -23.69
CA ARG A 402 6.69 -10.62 -22.25
C ARG A 402 8.13 -10.24 -21.92
N GLY A 403 9.11 -10.77 -22.65
CA GLY A 403 10.50 -10.36 -22.52
C GLY A 403 10.74 -8.88 -22.84
N HIS A 404 9.85 -8.28 -23.65
CA HIS A 404 9.84 -6.84 -23.95
C HIS A 404 8.94 -6.01 -23.03
N GLY A 405 8.30 -6.65 -22.00
CA GLY A 405 7.45 -5.97 -21.04
C GLY A 405 5.99 -5.79 -21.51
N GLY A 406 5.62 -6.46 -22.61
CA GLY A 406 4.27 -6.50 -23.16
C GLY A 406 3.54 -7.81 -22.90
N ASP A 407 2.52 -8.11 -23.70
CA ASP A 407 1.84 -9.42 -23.74
C ASP A 407 1.23 -9.66 -25.12
N ALA A 408 0.76 -10.90 -25.37
CA ALA A 408 0.07 -11.29 -26.60
C ALA A 408 -1.31 -11.87 -26.27
N THR A 409 -2.30 -11.54 -27.07
CA THR A 409 -3.67 -12.03 -26.99
C THR A 409 -4.16 -12.51 -28.36
N ILE A 410 -5.17 -13.39 -28.36
CA ILE A 410 -5.80 -13.88 -29.58
C ILE A 410 -7.31 -13.93 -29.37
N ALA A 411 -8.08 -13.59 -30.38
CA ALA A 411 -9.52 -13.63 -30.37
C ALA A 411 -10.10 -14.01 -31.71
N ASN A 412 -11.31 -14.58 -31.74
CA ASN A 412 -12.08 -14.76 -32.97
C ASN A 412 -12.61 -13.42 -33.46
N ARG A 413 -12.59 -13.21 -34.79
CA ARG A 413 -13.22 -12.06 -35.41
C ARG A 413 -14.72 -12.29 -35.60
N PRO A 414 -15.57 -11.23 -35.50
CA PRO A 414 -17.01 -11.36 -35.74
C PRO A 414 -17.35 -11.88 -37.16
N ASP A 415 -16.50 -11.48 -38.13
CA ASP A 415 -16.69 -11.82 -39.56
C ASP A 415 -15.99 -13.13 -39.96
N GLY A 416 -15.50 -13.90 -39.01
CA GLY A 416 -14.73 -15.12 -39.22
C GLY A 416 -13.21 -14.86 -39.24
N GLY A 417 -12.44 -15.89 -38.83
CA GLY A 417 -10.99 -15.82 -38.67
C GLY A 417 -10.54 -15.43 -37.29
N LEU A 418 -9.25 -15.19 -37.16
CA LEU A 418 -8.57 -14.81 -35.90
C LEU A 418 -7.96 -13.42 -35.99
N ILE A 419 -7.80 -12.83 -34.85
CA ILE A 419 -7.01 -11.62 -34.64
C ILE A 419 -6.03 -11.88 -33.50
N ALA A 420 -4.74 -11.83 -33.80
CA ALA A 420 -3.66 -11.89 -32.84
C ALA A 420 -3.15 -10.48 -32.58
N GLN A 421 -3.10 -10.07 -31.32
CA GLN A 421 -2.67 -8.75 -30.90
C GLN A 421 -1.49 -8.86 -29.96
N VAL A 422 -0.43 -8.10 -30.22
CA VAL A 422 0.75 -7.96 -29.35
C VAL A 422 0.86 -6.53 -28.91
N THR A 423 1.04 -6.33 -27.62
CA THR A 423 1.29 -5.02 -27.00
C THR A 423 2.75 -4.92 -26.56
N LEU A 424 3.43 -3.82 -26.86
CA LEU A 424 4.84 -3.58 -26.49
C LEU A 424 4.95 -2.14 -25.93
N PRO A 425 5.67 -1.91 -24.81
CA PRO A 425 5.91 -0.57 -24.30
C PRO A 425 6.79 0.24 -25.27
N VAL A 426 6.51 1.56 -25.41
CA VAL A 426 7.18 2.49 -26.32
C VAL A 426 7.99 3.51 -25.52
#